data_5b0d69429ed911960a0a150a9cf8cf24
#
_entry.id   5b0d69429ed911960a0a150a9cf8cf24
#
_cell.length_a   1.000
_cell.length_b   1.000
_cell.length_c   1.000
_cell.angle_alpha   90.00
_cell.angle_beta   90.00
_cell.angle_gamma   90.00
#
_symmetry.space_group_name_H-M   'P 1'
#
loop_
_entity.id
_entity.type
_entity.pdbx_description
1 polymer ?
#
loop_
_entity_poly.entity_id
_entity_poly.type
_entity_poly.pdbx_seq_one_letter_code
_entity_poly.pdbx_strand_id
1 'polypeptide(L)'
;KNLYSVVGPVCETADSFGSNFEVSANAGDYLVIYSVGAYGSSMGSNYNTRLKPTEILVDQKSHKVIRKAEAFDDLIKEEEL
;
A
#
# COMPACT_ATOMS: atom_id res chain seq x y z
N LYS A 1 18.57 17.24 -0.52
CA LYS A 1 17.70 16.23 0.11
C LYS A 1 16.93 16.85 1.26
N ASN A 2 15.69 16.45 1.40
CA ASN A 2 14.82 16.87 2.49
C ASN A 2 14.40 15.69 3.33
N LEU A 3 13.93 15.97 4.53
CA LEU A 3 13.38 14.94 5.41
C LEU A 3 11.88 14.84 5.19
N TYR A 4 11.38 13.62 5.05
CA TYR A 4 9.97 13.34 4.80
C TYR A 4 9.41 12.33 5.78
N SER A 5 8.13 12.46 6.05
CA SER A 5 7.34 11.38 6.62
C SER A 5 6.64 10.66 5.48
N VAL A 6 6.59 9.33 5.54
CA VAL A 6 5.90 8.53 4.52
C VAL A 6 4.62 8.00 5.16
N VAL A 7 3.49 8.53 4.70
CA VAL A 7 2.19 8.27 5.29
C VAL A 7 1.18 7.92 4.20
N GLY A 8 0.10 7.28 4.60
CA GLY A 8 -1.02 7.03 3.72
C GLY A 8 -2.05 8.17 3.78
N PRO A 9 -3.15 8.02 3.06
CA PRO A 9 -4.15 9.08 2.90
C PRO A 9 -5.26 9.09 3.94
N VAL A 10 -5.25 8.21 4.94
CA VAL A 10 -6.35 8.10 5.89
C VAL A 10 -6.00 8.72 7.24
N CYS A 11 -7.03 9.01 8.03
CA CYS A 11 -6.91 9.66 9.34
C CYS A 11 -6.64 8.62 10.43
N GLU A 12 -5.57 7.88 10.31
CA GLU A 12 -5.24 6.82 11.24
C GLU A 12 -3.73 6.87 11.52
N THR A 13 -3.35 6.89 12.79
CA THR A 13 -1.95 7.09 13.17
C THR A 13 -1.02 5.98 12.71
N ALA A 14 -1.54 4.76 12.53
CA ALA A 14 -0.76 3.64 12.02
C ALA A 14 -0.61 3.66 10.50
N ASP A 15 -1.25 4.57 9.79
CA ASP A 15 -1.15 4.71 8.34
C ASP A 15 0.13 5.47 7.98
N SER A 16 1.26 4.90 8.36
CA SER A 16 2.55 5.54 8.22
C SER A 16 3.66 4.49 8.17
N PHE A 17 4.65 4.72 7.33
CA PHE A 17 5.89 3.94 7.33
C PHE A 17 6.98 4.61 8.17
N GLY A 18 6.72 5.78 8.71
CA GLY A 18 7.67 6.48 9.55
C GLY A 18 7.94 7.90 9.10
N SER A 19 8.91 8.53 9.76
CA SER A 19 9.28 9.91 9.49
C SER A 19 10.79 10.05 9.41
N ASN A 20 11.23 11.25 9.02
CA ASN A 20 12.64 11.60 8.90
C ASN A 20 13.39 10.77 7.85
N PHE A 21 12.68 10.34 6.80
CA PHE A 21 13.34 9.73 5.65
C PHE A 21 14.00 10.82 4.81
N GLU A 22 15.30 10.65 4.57
CA GLU A 22 16.08 11.61 3.78
C GLU A 22 16.07 11.17 2.32
N VAL A 23 15.30 11.86 1.50
CA VAL A 23 15.18 11.52 0.08
C VAL A 23 15.08 12.80 -0.75
N SER A 24 15.34 12.67 -2.05
CA SER A 24 15.08 13.71 -3.04
C SER A 24 13.88 13.25 -3.87
N ALA A 25 12.72 13.87 -3.62
CA ALA A 25 11.50 13.46 -4.29
C ALA A 25 10.59 14.66 -4.52
N ASN A 26 9.79 14.58 -5.58
CA ASN A 26 8.78 15.59 -5.91
C ASN A 26 7.43 14.91 -6.01
N ALA A 27 6.37 15.71 -5.90
CA ALA A 27 5.02 15.21 -6.09
C ALA A 27 4.90 14.51 -7.45
N GLY A 28 4.30 13.33 -7.46
CA GLY A 28 4.18 12.52 -8.67
C GLY A 28 5.27 11.48 -8.85
N ASP A 29 6.33 11.54 -8.06
CA ASP A 29 7.38 10.54 -8.10
C ASP A 29 6.91 9.22 -7.50
N TYR A 30 7.57 8.14 -7.88
CA TYR A 30 7.33 6.82 -7.29
C TYR A 30 8.33 6.59 -6.18
N LEU A 31 7.88 5.90 -5.14
CA LEU A 31 8.75 5.45 -4.04
C LEU A 31 8.78 3.93 -4.02
N VAL A 32 9.95 3.39 -3.69
CA VAL A 32 10.11 1.95 -3.49
C VAL A 32 10.45 1.71 -2.04
N ILE A 33 9.67 0.87 -1.39
CA ILE A 33 9.88 0.49 0.00
C ILE A 33 10.22 -0.99 0.02
N TYR A 34 11.43 -1.32 0.49
CA TYR A 34 11.91 -2.71 0.49
C TYR A 34 11.45 -3.46 1.72
N SER A 35 11.33 -4.78 1.57
CA SER A 35 11.12 -5.71 2.70
C SER A 35 9.87 -5.41 3.52
N VAL A 36 8.78 -5.04 2.84
CA VAL A 36 7.53 -4.66 3.52
C VAL A 36 6.42 -5.70 3.39
N GLY A 37 6.68 -6.85 2.76
CA GLY A 37 5.65 -7.88 2.60
C GLY A 37 5.08 -8.33 3.93
N ALA A 38 5.96 -8.65 4.90
CA ALA A 38 5.53 -9.17 6.19
C ALA A 38 4.84 -8.14 7.07
N TYR A 39 5.25 -6.87 7.01
CA TYR A 39 4.74 -5.85 7.91
C TYR A 39 4.07 -4.68 7.18
N GLY A 40 4.29 -4.55 5.88
CA GLY A 40 3.61 -3.55 5.07
C GLY A 40 2.33 -4.11 4.48
N SER A 41 2.46 -5.08 3.58
CA SER A 41 1.31 -5.67 2.91
C SER A 41 0.36 -6.39 3.86
N SER A 42 0.92 -7.17 4.81
CA SER A 42 0.11 -7.95 5.75
C SER A 42 -0.65 -7.07 6.74
N MET A 43 -0.19 -5.86 6.98
CA MET A 43 -0.86 -4.89 7.85
C MET A 43 -1.80 -3.96 7.10
N GLY A 44 -1.93 -4.15 5.79
CA GLY A 44 -2.89 -3.40 4.99
C GLY A 44 -4.31 -3.65 5.47
N SER A 45 -5.17 -2.64 5.33
CA SER A 45 -6.54 -2.72 5.81
C SER A 45 -7.49 -1.99 4.86
N ASN A 46 -8.78 -2.16 5.14
CA ASN A 46 -9.83 -1.45 4.41
C ASN A 46 -10.33 -0.22 5.16
N TYR A 47 -9.52 0.32 6.07
CA TYR A 47 -9.91 1.49 6.86
C TYR A 47 -10.39 2.62 5.93
N ASN A 48 -11.45 3.28 6.29
CA ASN A 48 -12.13 4.31 5.48
C ASN A 48 -12.59 3.79 4.11
N THR A 49 -12.96 2.52 4.04
CA THR A 49 -13.47 1.88 2.82
C THR A 49 -12.45 1.88 1.67
N ARG A 50 -11.15 1.93 2.00
CA ARG A 50 -10.09 1.83 1.02
C ARG A 50 -9.94 0.41 0.52
N LEU A 51 -9.69 0.27 -0.77
CA LEU A 51 -9.50 -1.03 -1.40
C LEU A 51 -8.03 -1.43 -1.34
N LYS A 52 -7.77 -2.70 -1.11
CA LYS A 52 -6.41 -3.21 -1.12
C LYS A 52 -5.89 -3.26 -2.56
N PRO A 53 -4.60 -2.98 -2.76
CA PRO A 53 -4.02 -2.92 -4.10
C PRO A 53 -3.75 -4.30 -4.68
N THR A 54 -3.47 -4.32 -5.98
CA THR A 54 -2.98 -5.50 -6.69
C THR A 54 -1.62 -5.90 -6.13
N GLU A 55 -1.39 -7.20 -6.02
CA GLU A 55 -0.07 -7.74 -5.75
C GLU A 55 0.44 -8.48 -6.97
N ILE A 56 1.69 -8.24 -7.32
CA ILE A 56 2.33 -8.81 -8.51
C ILE A 56 3.60 -9.54 -8.10
N LEU A 57 3.73 -10.78 -8.55
CA LEU A 57 4.97 -11.53 -8.40
C LEU A 57 5.86 -11.20 -9.60
N VAL A 58 7.04 -10.67 -9.32
CA VAL A 58 8.02 -10.31 -10.34
C VAL A 58 9.20 -11.27 -10.26
N ASP A 59 9.48 -11.91 -11.36
CA ASP A 59 10.67 -12.73 -11.55
C ASP A 59 11.57 -12.03 -12.58
N GLN A 60 12.76 -12.55 -12.81
CA GLN A 60 13.75 -11.92 -13.71
C GLN A 60 13.21 -11.64 -15.10
N LYS A 61 12.31 -12.48 -15.59
CA LYS A 61 11.81 -12.42 -16.97
C LYS A 61 10.32 -12.25 -17.11
N SER A 62 9.59 -12.24 -16.00
CA SER A 62 8.13 -12.21 -16.06
C SER A 62 7.52 -11.62 -14.80
N HIS A 63 6.25 -11.36 -14.89
CA HIS A 63 5.45 -10.97 -13.74
C HIS A 63 4.07 -11.61 -13.87
N LYS A 64 3.41 -11.79 -12.73
CA LYS A 64 2.01 -12.22 -12.75
C LYS A 64 1.27 -11.65 -11.55
N VAL A 65 0.00 -11.42 -11.72
CA VAL A 65 -0.86 -10.95 -10.64
C VAL A 65 -1.14 -12.14 -9.71
N ILE A 66 -0.75 -12.02 -8.44
CA ILE A 66 -1.02 -13.04 -7.43
C ILE A 66 -2.18 -12.65 -6.52
N ARG A 67 -2.54 -11.37 -6.50
CA ARG A 67 -3.73 -10.88 -5.83
C ARG A 67 -4.28 -9.71 -6.63
N LYS A 68 -5.51 -9.81 -7.07
CA LYS A 68 -6.17 -8.71 -7.76
C LYS A 68 -6.45 -7.57 -6.79
N ALA A 69 -6.44 -6.34 -7.30
CA ALA A 69 -6.93 -5.22 -6.53
C ALA A 69 -8.37 -5.48 -6.11
N GLU A 70 -8.72 -5.10 -4.89
CA GLU A 70 -10.09 -5.24 -4.42
C GLU A 70 -11.02 -4.33 -5.21
N ALA A 71 -12.25 -4.80 -5.43
CA ALA A 71 -13.35 -3.98 -5.91
C ALA A 71 -14.30 -3.73 -4.74
N PHE A 72 -15.19 -2.76 -4.89
CA PHE A 72 -16.14 -2.43 -3.82
C PHE A 72 -16.95 -3.65 -3.39
N ASP A 73 -17.34 -4.51 -4.34
CA ASP A 73 -18.10 -5.72 -4.03
C ASP A 73 -17.35 -6.67 -3.09
N ASP A 74 -16.02 -6.67 -3.12
CA ASP A 74 -15.22 -7.48 -2.23
C ASP A 74 -15.36 -7.06 -0.76
N LEU A 75 -15.64 -5.78 -0.52
CA LEU A 75 -15.83 -5.25 0.83
C LEU A 75 -17.15 -5.69 1.44
N ILE A 76 -18.14 -5.96 0.63
CA ILE A 76 -19.50 -6.24 1.09
C ILE A 76 -19.96 -7.68 0.82
N LYS A 77 -19.11 -8.52 0.26
CA LYS A 77 -19.51 -9.89 -0.15
C LYS A 77 -19.99 -10.76 1.00
N GLU A 78 -19.56 -10.45 2.20
CA GLU A 78 -19.99 -11.19 3.40
C GLU A 78 -21.24 -10.59 4.04
N GLU A 79 -21.74 -9.47 3.51
CA GLU A 79 -22.91 -8.81 4.05
C GLU A 79 -24.18 -9.40 3.45
N GLU A 80 -25.20 -9.60 4.29
CA GLU A 80 -26.52 -9.99 3.84
C GLU A 80 -27.39 -8.75 3.77
N LEU A 81 -27.70 -8.35 2.56
CA LEU A 81 -28.53 -7.17 2.33
C LEU A 81 -29.94 -7.54 1.92
#